data_360ac758cf70076020ff084b848c59e8
#
_entry.id   360ac758cf70076020ff084b848c59e8
#
_cell.length_a   1.000
_cell.length_b   1.000
_cell.length_c   1.000
_cell.angle_alpha   90.00
_cell.angle_beta   90.00
_cell.angle_gamma   90.00
#
_symmetry.space_group_name_H-M   'P 1'
#
loop_
_entity.id
_entity.type
_entity.pdbx_description
1 polymer ?
#
loop_
_entity_poly.entity_id
_entity_poly.type
_entity_poly.pdbx_seq_one_letter_code
_entity_poly.pdbx_strand_id
1 'polypeptide(L)'
;AKSTETRESTLDKSKRILKYHVIPHLGEYKLKKLTVPVLQKWKMRISEKDLAVTTRQNIYAEFRALLNYAVKMEYIPTNTLLKIGNFKTTLESETKHTISYYIADEFKQFISAARTCAESAQANGNYFEWNYYVFFAIAFYTGMRKGEIHGLRWSDIDGKYISVKRSISQKVKGDDRITPPKNKSSIRTLQIPKPLIEILNEHKERCK
;
A
#
# COMPACT_ATOMS: atom_id res chain seq x y z
N ALA A 1 -2.88 16.11 -16.93
CA ALA A 1 -1.41 15.92 -16.87
C ALA A 1 -1.01 14.71 -16.04
N LYS A 2 -1.46 14.59 -14.76
CA LYS A 2 -1.10 13.44 -13.90
C LYS A 2 -1.74 12.12 -14.38
N SER A 3 -2.86 12.15 -15.07
CA SER A 3 -3.61 10.96 -15.50
C SER A 3 -2.95 10.17 -16.63
N THR A 4 -2.08 10.78 -17.42
CA THR A 4 -1.39 10.16 -18.55
C THR A 4 -0.05 9.54 -18.19
N GLU A 5 0.57 9.99 -17.09
CA GLU A 5 1.94 9.60 -16.72
C GLU A 5 2.00 8.79 -15.40
N THR A 6 0.90 8.70 -14.67
CA THR A 6 0.89 8.15 -13.32
C THR A 6 0.01 6.90 -13.24
N ARG A 7 0.47 5.88 -12.52
CA ARG A 7 -0.34 4.67 -12.25
C ARG A 7 -1.67 5.04 -11.62
N GLU A 8 -2.74 4.37 -12.01
CA GLU A 8 -4.11 4.60 -11.56
C GLU A 8 -4.23 4.62 -10.02
N SER A 9 -3.57 3.68 -9.32
CA SER A 9 -3.56 3.63 -7.86
C SER A 9 -2.95 4.86 -7.19
N THR A 10 -1.96 5.50 -7.84
CA THR A 10 -1.35 6.74 -7.37
C THR A 10 -2.27 7.92 -7.63
N LEU A 11 -2.92 7.93 -8.80
CA LEU A 11 -3.90 8.97 -9.16
C LEU A 11 -5.10 8.94 -8.20
N ASP A 12 -5.63 7.75 -7.91
CA ASP A 12 -6.73 7.58 -6.95
C ASP A 12 -6.35 8.08 -5.56
N LYS A 13 -5.14 7.73 -5.07
CA LYS A 13 -4.61 8.26 -3.81
C LYS A 13 -4.59 9.79 -3.81
N SER A 14 -4.07 10.42 -4.86
CA SER A 14 -3.99 11.87 -4.98
C SER A 14 -5.38 12.51 -4.99
N LYS A 15 -6.31 11.94 -5.79
CA LYS A 15 -7.71 12.41 -5.83
C LYS A 15 -8.38 12.34 -4.46
N ARG A 16 -8.20 11.23 -3.73
CA ARG A 16 -8.77 11.07 -2.38
C ARG A 16 -8.19 12.06 -1.39
N ILE A 17 -6.87 12.25 -1.37
CA ILE A 17 -6.23 13.24 -0.50
C ILE A 17 -6.79 14.64 -0.76
N LEU A 18 -6.85 15.06 -2.01
CA LEU A 18 -7.38 16.38 -2.37
C LEU A 18 -8.86 16.50 -2.00
N LYS A 19 -9.67 15.49 -2.30
CA LYS A 19 -11.12 15.47 -2.02
C LYS A 19 -11.44 15.59 -0.53
N TYR A 20 -10.68 14.91 0.34
CA TYR A 20 -11.02 14.83 1.77
C TYR A 20 -10.27 15.84 2.65
N HIS A 21 -9.14 16.39 2.18
CA HIS A 21 -8.28 17.23 3.01
C HIS A 21 -8.00 18.62 2.46
N VAL A 22 -8.25 18.86 1.18
CA VAL A 22 -8.00 20.18 0.56
C VAL A 22 -9.30 20.84 0.12
N ILE A 23 -10.08 20.18 -0.74
CA ILE A 23 -11.30 20.73 -1.32
C ILE A 23 -12.33 21.18 -0.27
N PRO A 24 -12.60 20.45 0.84
CA PRO A 24 -13.59 20.89 1.81
C PRO A 24 -13.26 22.21 2.51
N HIS A 25 -11.97 22.60 2.49
CA HIS A 25 -11.51 23.81 3.18
C HIS A 25 -11.13 24.95 2.24
N LEU A 26 -10.74 24.61 1.01
CA LEU A 26 -10.15 25.56 0.07
C LEU A 26 -10.81 25.54 -1.32
N GLY A 27 -11.74 24.62 -1.58
CA GLY A 27 -12.34 24.43 -2.90
C GLY A 27 -13.10 25.65 -3.45
N GLU A 28 -13.67 26.49 -2.57
CA GLU A 28 -14.37 27.71 -2.95
C GLU A 28 -13.44 28.90 -3.22
N TYR A 29 -12.17 28.80 -2.84
CA TYR A 29 -11.22 29.89 -3.06
C TYR A 29 -10.69 29.85 -4.49
N LYS A 30 -10.69 31.01 -5.15
CA LYS A 30 -9.92 31.19 -6.37
C LYS A 30 -8.43 31.00 -6.06
N LEU A 31 -7.67 30.33 -6.94
CA LEU A 31 -6.24 30.04 -6.71
C LEU A 31 -5.42 31.29 -6.33
N LYS A 32 -5.71 32.43 -6.96
CA LYS A 32 -5.06 33.72 -6.66
C LYS A 32 -5.36 34.26 -5.26
N LYS A 33 -6.40 33.75 -4.58
CA LYS A 33 -6.80 34.13 -3.21
C LYS A 33 -6.24 33.20 -2.14
N LEU A 34 -5.46 32.18 -2.49
CA LEU A 34 -4.77 31.31 -1.55
C LEU A 34 -3.55 32.03 -0.93
N THR A 35 -3.85 32.96 -0.05
CA THR A 35 -2.85 33.76 0.68
C THR A 35 -2.22 32.97 1.84
N VAL A 36 -1.09 33.45 2.37
CA VAL A 36 -0.42 32.81 3.52
C VAL A 36 -1.36 32.59 4.70
N PRO A 37 -2.17 33.57 5.16
CA PRO A 37 -3.12 33.37 6.28
C PRO A 37 -4.16 32.30 6.00
N VAL A 38 -4.71 32.22 4.78
CA VAL A 38 -5.68 31.20 4.38
C VAL A 38 -5.05 29.81 4.45
N LEU A 39 -3.83 29.67 3.95
CA LEU A 39 -3.12 28.40 3.97
C LEU A 39 -2.65 27.99 5.36
N GLN A 40 -2.27 28.95 6.22
CA GLN A 40 -1.96 28.69 7.63
C GLN A 40 -3.19 28.15 8.36
N LYS A 41 -4.37 28.76 8.18
CA LYS A 41 -5.63 28.30 8.75
C LYS A 41 -5.97 26.87 8.30
N TRP A 42 -5.77 26.56 7.01
CA TRP A 42 -5.92 25.20 6.50
C TRP A 42 -4.95 24.23 7.20
N LYS A 43 -3.66 24.61 7.32
CA LYS A 43 -2.64 23.77 7.95
C LYS A 43 -2.97 23.49 9.42
N MET A 44 -3.48 24.46 10.18
CA MET A 44 -3.96 24.28 11.55
C MET A 44 -5.08 23.24 11.60
N ARG A 45 -6.12 23.37 10.77
CA ARG A 45 -7.22 22.39 10.71
C ARG A 45 -6.76 20.97 10.39
N ILE A 46 -5.72 20.80 9.56
CA ILE A 46 -5.15 19.49 9.31
C ILE A 46 -4.34 19.00 10.52
N SER A 47 -3.71 19.89 11.28
CA SER A 47 -2.99 19.54 12.53
C SER A 47 -3.93 19.06 13.63
N GLU A 48 -5.15 19.59 13.70
CA GLU A 48 -6.17 19.23 14.70
C GLU A 48 -6.78 17.85 14.44
N LYS A 49 -6.65 17.31 13.23
CA LYS A 49 -7.13 15.95 12.92
C LYS A 49 -6.23 14.90 13.58
N ASP A 50 -6.85 13.82 14.06
CA ASP A 50 -6.11 12.64 14.53
C ASP A 50 -5.50 11.88 13.35
N LEU A 51 -4.36 12.38 12.86
CA LEU A 51 -3.62 11.82 11.74
C LEU A 51 -2.15 11.71 12.10
N ALA A 52 -1.51 10.62 11.69
CA ALA A 52 -0.05 10.49 11.81
C ALA A 52 0.67 11.63 11.07
N VAL A 53 1.81 12.08 11.58
CA VAL A 53 2.60 13.17 10.98
C VAL A 53 2.95 12.87 9.51
N THR A 54 3.32 11.63 9.21
CA THR A 54 3.59 11.16 7.84
C THR A 54 2.37 11.32 6.91
N THR A 55 1.16 11.11 7.43
CA THR A 55 -0.09 11.34 6.67
C THR A 55 -0.29 12.82 6.39
N ARG A 56 -0.10 13.69 7.40
CA ARG A 56 -0.17 15.15 7.23
C ARG A 56 0.86 15.64 6.21
N GLN A 57 2.09 15.11 6.26
CA GLN A 57 3.15 15.41 5.30
C GLN A 57 2.78 14.98 3.87
N ASN A 58 2.15 13.83 3.70
CA ASN A 58 1.65 13.37 2.40
C ASN A 58 0.53 14.28 1.87
N ILE A 59 -0.39 14.75 2.74
CA ILE A 59 -1.44 15.69 2.35
C ILE A 59 -0.82 17.00 1.83
N TYR A 60 0.16 17.54 2.55
CA TYR A 60 0.89 18.73 2.13
C TYR A 60 1.61 18.51 0.79
N ALA A 61 2.28 17.36 0.62
CA ALA A 61 3.03 17.06 -0.60
C ALA A 61 2.13 16.98 -1.84
N GLU A 62 0.94 16.36 -1.72
CA GLU A 62 -0.02 16.29 -2.83
C GLU A 62 -0.60 17.68 -3.16
N PHE A 63 -0.90 18.48 -2.17
CA PHE A 63 -1.38 19.84 -2.39
C PHE A 63 -0.29 20.73 -2.99
N ARG A 64 0.96 20.60 -2.53
CA ARG A 64 2.11 21.29 -3.13
C ARG A 64 2.28 20.92 -4.60
N ALA A 65 2.14 19.64 -4.94
CA ALA A 65 2.25 19.20 -6.33
C ALA A 65 1.14 19.81 -7.22
N LEU A 66 -0.07 19.95 -6.71
CA LEU A 66 -1.17 20.63 -7.41
C LEU A 66 -0.86 22.10 -7.66
N LEU A 67 -0.39 22.83 -6.63
CA LEU A 67 -0.05 24.26 -6.78
C LEU A 67 1.19 24.49 -7.65
N ASN A 68 2.18 23.61 -7.60
CA ASN A 68 3.33 23.64 -8.52
C ASN A 68 2.88 23.45 -9.97
N TYR A 69 1.90 22.58 -10.22
CA TYR A 69 1.30 22.45 -11.53
C TYR A 69 0.56 23.72 -11.95
N ALA A 70 -0.15 24.39 -11.04
CA ALA A 70 -0.81 25.66 -11.32
C ALA A 70 0.19 26.77 -11.68
N VAL A 71 1.37 26.79 -11.03
CA VAL A 71 2.48 27.70 -11.41
C VAL A 71 3.01 27.35 -12.80
N LYS A 72 3.26 26.05 -13.09
CA LYS A 72 3.74 25.59 -14.40
C LYS A 72 2.80 25.97 -15.56
N MET A 73 1.49 26.01 -15.27
CA MET A 73 0.45 26.39 -16.24
C MET A 73 0.08 27.88 -16.17
N GLU A 74 0.89 28.68 -15.48
CA GLU A 74 0.73 30.14 -15.35
C GLU A 74 -0.60 30.62 -14.77
N TYR A 75 -1.35 29.72 -14.08
CA TYR A 75 -2.59 30.09 -13.39
C TYR A 75 -2.31 30.97 -12.17
N ILE A 76 -1.16 30.82 -11.54
CA ILE A 76 -0.64 31.61 -10.42
C ILE A 76 0.86 31.87 -10.61
N PRO A 77 1.38 33.03 -10.18
CA PRO A 77 2.79 33.35 -10.38
C PRO A 77 3.73 32.56 -9.45
N THR A 78 3.28 32.20 -8.26
CA THR A 78 4.10 31.50 -7.26
C THR A 78 3.27 30.54 -6.43
N ASN A 79 3.92 29.50 -5.91
CA ASN A 79 3.30 28.59 -4.96
C ASN A 79 3.41 29.13 -3.53
N THR A 80 2.38 29.83 -3.07
CA THR A 80 2.31 30.43 -1.73
C THR A 80 2.39 29.37 -0.60
N LEU A 81 2.03 28.10 -0.86
CA LEU A 81 2.11 27.02 0.14
C LEU A 81 3.55 26.79 0.64
N LEU A 82 4.55 27.05 -0.21
CA LEU A 82 5.96 26.90 0.16
C LEU A 82 6.37 27.81 1.32
N LYS A 83 5.72 28.97 1.47
CA LYS A 83 6.02 29.93 2.55
C LYS A 83 5.62 29.41 3.93
N ILE A 84 4.65 28.51 4.03
CA ILE A 84 4.20 27.97 5.32
C ILE A 84 4.92 26.66 5.72
N GLY A 85 5.68 26.06 4.79
CA GLY A 85 6.44 24.84 4.99
C GLY A 85 5.59 23.60 5.32
N ASN A 86 6.22 22.43 5.31
CA ASN A 86 5.57 21.16 5.61
C ASN A 86 5.33 20.98 7.14
N PHE A 87 4.61 19.93 7.52
CA PHE A 87 4.47 19.50 8.90
C PHE A 87 5.81 18.94 9.40
N LYS A 88 6.28 19.44 10.55
CA LYS A 88 7.52 18.96 11.16
C LYS A 88 7.26 17.72 12.00
N THR A 89 8.18 16.80 11.97
CA THR A 89 8.24 15.70 12.93
C THR A 89 8.79 16.25 14.24
N THR A 90 8.10 16.05 15.34
CA THR A 90 8.59 16.35 16.69
C THR A 90 9.12 15.06 17.33
N LEU A 91 10.02 15.15 18.29
CA LEU A 91 10.54 14.00 19.05
C LEU A 91 9.41 13.16 19.67
N GLU A 92 8.33 13.81 20.11
CA GLU A 92 7.12 13.17 20.65
C GLU A 92 6.32 12.41 19.58
N SER A 93 6.40 12.82 18.31
CA SER A 93 5.74 12.15 17.19
C SER A 93 6.58 11.02 16.58
N GLU A 94 7.84 10.89 16.97
CA GLU A 94 8.69 9.73 16.72
C GLU A 94 8.34 8.61 17.72
N THR A 95 7.14 8.06 17.60
CA THR A 95 6.94 6.72 18.16
C THR A 95 7.93 5.82 17.44
N LYS A 96 8.92 5.33 18.19
CA LYS A 96 9.82 4.28 17.72
C LYS A 96 8.92 3.12 17.30
N HIS A 97 8.61 3.02 16.01
CA HIS A 97 7.97 1.85 15.46
C HIS A 97 8.96 0.69 15.63
N THR A 98 8.86 0.02 16.76
CA THR A 98 9.54 -1.25 16.94
C THR A 98 8.98 -2.16 15.86
N ILE A 99 9.83 -2.54 14.90
CA ILE A 99 9.41 -3.48 13.86
C ILE A 99 9.15 -4.80 14.56
N SER A 100 7.87 -5.19 14.61
CA SER A 100 7.47 -6.49 15.09
C SER A 100 7.58 -7.50 13.95
N TYR A 101 8.32 -8.58 14.19
CA TYR A 101 8.49 -9.68 13.24
C TYR A 101 8.52 -11.00 14.00
N TYR A 102 8.14 -12.06 13.34
CA TYR A 102 8.25 -13.40 13.91
C TYR A 102 9.68 -13.93 13.73
N ILE A 103 10.30 -14.40 14.82
CA ILE A 103 11.47 -15.26 14.71
C ILE A 103 11.03 -16.68 14.26
N ALA A 104 11.98 -17.51 13.87
CA ALA A 104 11.69 -18.81 13.25
C ALA A 104 10.80 -19.70 14.15
N ASP A 105 11.04 -19.71 15.46
CA ASP A 105 10.27 -20.57 16.39
C ASP A 105 8.88 -20.02 16.69
N GLU A 106 8.73 -18.70 16.79
CA GLU A 106 7.41 -18.06 16.90
C GLU A 106 6.59 -18.30 15.62
N PHE A 107 7.25 -18.23 14.45
CA PHE A 107 6.55 -18.53 13.19
C PHE A 107 6.13 -19.99 13.11
N LYS A 108 6.93 -20.96 13.58
CA LYS A 108 6.53 -22.37 13.64
C LYS A 108 5.25 -22.56 14.48
N GLN A 109 5.16 -21.91 15.64
CA GLN A 109 3.97 -21.96 16.47
C GLN A 109 2.76 -21.33 15.75
N PHE A 110 2.95 -20.14 15.18
CA PHE A 110 1.91 -19.43 14.44
C PHE A 110 1.39 -20.25 13.25
N ILE A 111 2.28 -20.82 12.44
CA ILE A 111 1.87 -21.55 11.22
C ILE A 111 1.23 -22.90 11.56
N SER A 112 1.65 -23.53 12.66
CA SER A 112 1.01 -24.74 13.18
C SER A 112 -0.41 -24.44 13.66
N ALA A 113 -0.60 -23.38 14.43
CA ALA A 113 -1.93 -22.93 14.87
C ALA A 113 -2.83 -22.57 13.67
N ALA A 114 -2.28 -21.85 12.69
CA ALA A 114 -3.01 -21.48 11.48
C ALA A 114 -3.46 -22.73 10.69
N ARG A 115 -2.62 -23.77 10.62
CA ARG A 115 -2.99 -25.05 10.01
C ARG A 115 -4.13 -25.73 10.75
N THR A 116 -4.03 -25.86 12.07
CA THR A 116 -5.08 -26.47 12.90
C THR A 116 -6.42 -25.73 12.76
N CYS A 117 -6.39 -24.39 12.76
CA CYS A 117 -7.59 -23.59 12.51
C CYS A 117 -8.18 -23.86 11.12
N ALA A 118 -7.33 -23.94 10.09
CA ALA A 118 -7.76 -24.19 8.72
C ALA A 118 -8.38 -25.59 8.55
N GLU A 119 -7.80 -26.62 9.16
CA GLU A 119 -8.31 -27.99 9.16
C GLU A 119 -9.67 -28.08 9.90
N SER A 120 -9.78 -27.46 11.07
CA SER A 120 -11.03 -27.39 11.82
C SER A 120 -12.13 -26.63 11.06
N ALA A 121 -11.79 -25.50 10.44
CA ALA A 121 -12.73 -24.73 9.62
C ALA A 121 -13.22 -25.52 8.40
N GLN A 122 -12.34 -26.27 7.76
CA GLN A 122 -12.67 -27.13 6.62
C GLN A 122 -13.62 -28.26 7.02
N ALA A 123 -13.43 -28.88 8.18
CA ALA A 123 -14.34 -29.87 8.70
C ALA A 123 -15.79 -29.35 8.90
N ASN A 124 -15.92 -28.01 9.08
CA ASN A 124 -17.19 -27.29 9.18
C ASN A 124 -17.63 -26.66 7.84
N GLY A 125 -17.03 -27.04 6.70
CA GLY A 125 -17.40 -26.56 5.36
C GLY A 125 -16.82 -25.20 4.99
N ASN A 126 -15.93 -24.60 5.80
CA ASN A 126 -15.24 -23.35 5.47
C ASN A 126 -13.84 -23.61 4.92
N TYR A 127 -13.69 -23.47 3.62
CA TYR A 127 -12.40 -23.68 2.92
C TYR A 127 -11.53 -22.43 2.83
N PHE A 128 -12.00 -21.26 3.25
CA PHE A 128 -11.26 -20.00 3.13
C PHE A 128 -10.05 -19.92 4.06
N GLU A 129 -10.14 -20.52 5.25
CA GLU A 129 -9.05 -20.48 6.23
C GLU A 129 -7.78 -21.17 5.71
N TRP A 130 -7.92 -22.20 4.87
CA TRP A 130 -6.79 -22.85 4.21
C TRP A 130 -5.99 -21.88 3.33
N ASN A 131 -6.67 -20.97 2.65
CA ASN A 131 -5.99 -19.96 1.82
C ASN A 131 -5.16 -18.99 2.68
N TYR A 132 -5.61 -18.65 3.90
CA TYR A 132 -4.81 -17.84 4.82
C TYR A 132 -3.58 -18.56 5.32
N TYR A 133 -3.69 -19.83 5.69
CA TYR A 133 -2.55 -20.67 6.06
C TYR A 133 -1.47 -20.67 4.96
N VAL A 134 -1.86 -20.95 3.73
CA VAL A 134 -0.95 -20.95 2.58
C VAL A 134 -0.37 -19.55 2.31
N PHE A 135 -1.19 -18.52 2.42
CA PHE A 135 -0.76 -17.13 2.26
C PHE A 135 0.34 -16.75 3.26
N PHE A 136 0.17 -17.08 4.53
CA PHE A 136 1.17 -16.79 5.56
C PHE A 136 2.45 -17.58 5.37
N ALA A 137 2.35 -18.84 4.96
CA ALA A 137 3.51 -19.64 4.63
C ALA A 137 4.32 -19.02 3.48
N ILE A 138 3.67 -18.65 2.37
CA ILE A 138 4.32 -17.97 1.24
C ILE A 138 4.96 -16.66 1.71
N ALA A 139 4.23 -15.83 2.47
CA ALA A 139 4.72 -14.54 2.93
C ALA A 139 6.01 -14.67 3.74
N PHE A 140 6.05 -15.61 4.69
CA PHE A 140 7.21 -15.81 5.56
C PHE A 140 8.41 -16.37 4.80
N TYR A 141 8.23 -17.47 4.05
CA TYR A 141 9.35 -18.14 3.38
C TYR A 141 9.91 -17.37 2.20
N THR A 142 9.15 -16.45 1.60
CA THR A 142 9.57 -15.76 0.37
C THR A 142 9.79 -14.26 0.54
N GLY A 143 9.26 -13.64 1.57
CA GLY A 143 9.25 -12.18 1.72
C GLY A 143 8.49 -11.46 0.60
N MET A 144 7.61 -12.13 -0.14
CA MET A 144 6.81 -11.52 -1.20
C MET A 144 5.83 -10.50 -0.64
N ARG A 145 5.59 -9.42 -1.40
CA ARG A 145 4.57 -8.44 -1.04
C ARG A 145 3.18 -9.04 -1.16
N LYS A 146 2.23 -8.60 -0.31
CA LYS A 146 0.83 -9.04 -0.35
C LYS A 146 0.25 -9.10 -1.77
N GLY A 147 0.42 -8.05 -2.55
CA GLY A 147 -0.10 -8.00 -3.92
C GLY A 147 0.59 -8.98 -4.89
N GLU A 148 1.85 -9.32 -4.66
CA GLU A 148 2.59 -10.32 -5.45
C GLU A 148 2.06 -11.72 -5.14
N ILE A 149 1.81 -12.04 -3.86
CA ILE A 149 1.21 -13.32 -3.44
C ILE A 149 -0.18 -13.49 -4.03
N HIS A 150 -1.04 -12.46 -3.94
CA HIS A 150 -2.37 -12.52 -4.56
C HIS A 150 -2.34 -12.63 -6.10
N GLY A 151 -1.24 -12.17 -6.73
CA GLY A 151 -1.05 -12.28 -8.17
C GLY A 151 -0.42 -13.60 -8.62
N LEU A 152 -0.04 -14.48 -7.70
CA LEU A 152 0.64 -15.73 -8.00
C LEU A 152 -0.32 -16.71 -8.72
N ARG A 153 0.20 -17.43 -9.70
CA ARG A 153 -0.50 -18.48 -10.44
C ARG A 153 0.27 -19.79 -10.32
N TRP A 154 -0.39 -20.90 -10.46
CA TRP A 154 0.28 -22.21 -10.48
C TRP A 154 1.35 -22.31 -11.57
N SER A 155 1.16 -21.64 -12.70
CA SER A 155 2.17 -21.55 -13.78
C SER A 155 3.42 -20.73 -13.45
N ASP A 156 3.43 -20.06 -12.29
CA ASP A 156 4.60 -19.31 -11.82
C ASP A 156 5.45 -20.12 -10.83
N ILE A 157 4.99 -21.31 -10.48
CA ILE A 157 5.65 -22.23 -9.55
C ILE A 157 6.22 -23.38 -10.37
N ASP A 158 7.53 -23.52 -10.36
CA ASP A 158 8.26 -24.58 -11.07
C ASP A 158 9.21 -25.28 -10.07
N GLY A 159 8.82 -26.47 -9.62
CA GLY A 159 9.57 -27.24 -8.63
C GLY A 159 9.88 -26.42 -7.38
N LYS A 160 11.15 -26.06 -7.20
CA LYS A 160 11.65 -25.28 -6.06
C LYS A 160 11.74 -23.77 -6.33
N TYR A 161 11.12 -23.27 -7.39
CA TYR A 161 11.20 -21.87 -7.78
C TYR A 161 9.82 -21.22 -7.90
N ILE A 162 9.72 -19.97 -7.44
CA ILE A 162 8.56 -19.11 -7.67
C ILE A 162 9.00 -17.89 -8.47
N SER A 163 8.33 -17.64 -9.59
CA SER A 163 8.55 -16.47 -10.44
C SER A 163 7.56 -15.36 -10.14
N VAL A 164 8.03 -14.22 -9.63
CA VAL A 164 7.22 -13.05 -9.37
C VAL A 164 7.09 -12.22 -10.64
N LYS A 165 5.94 -12.29 -11.31
CA LYS A 165 5.72 -11.64 -12.63
C LYS A 165 4.68 -10.53 -12.58
N ARG A 166 3.81 -10.50 -11.54
CA ARG A 166 2.69 -9.57 -11.44
C ARG A 166 2.33 -9.25 -9.99
N SER A 167 1.49 -8.25 -9.82
CA SER A 167 0.94 -7.87 -8.51
C SER A 167 -0.52 -7.48 -8.67
N ILE A 168 -1.37 -7.89 -7.74
CA ILE A 168 -2.77 -7.46 -7.69
C ILE A 168 -2.90 -6.26 -6.77
N SER A 169 -3.51 -5.18 -7.27
CA SER A 169 -3.87 -4.01 -6.47
C SER A 169 -5.27 -4.18 -5.90
N GLN A 170 -5.39 -4.15 -4.57
CA GLN A 170 -6.72 -4.17 -3.92
C GLN A 170 -7.45 -2.82 -3.98
N LYS A 171 -6.77 -1.76 -4.43
CA LYS A 171 -7.31 -0.39 -4.47
C LYS A 171 -8.02 -0.06 -5.79
N VAL A 172 -7.80 -0.87 -6.81
CA VAL A 172 -8.41 -0.72 -8.14
C VAL A 172 -9.48 -1.79 -8.29
N LYS A 173 -10.64 -1.43 -8.82
CA LYS A 173 -11.74 -2.36 -9.12
C LYS A 173 -11.67 -2.77 -10.60
N GLY A 174 -12.12 -3.99 -10.93
CA GLY A 174 -12.16 -4.49 -12.30
C GLY A 174 -10.90 -5.25 -12.72
N ASP A 175 -10.74 -5.45 -14.03
CA ASP A 175 -9.64 -6.24 -14.63
C ASP A 175 -8.28 -5.57 -14.52
N ASP A 176 -8.24 -4.25 -14.34
CA ASP A 176 -7.02 -3.45 -14.13
C ASP A 176 -6.34 -3.69 -12.75
N ARG A 177 -6.88 -4.62 -11.95
CA ARG A 177 -6.25 -5.04 -10.68
C ARG A 177 -4.89 -5.69 -10.89
N ILE A 178 -4.69 -6.36 -12.03
CA ILE A 178 -3.44 -7.05 -12.36
C ILE A 178 -2.51 -6.03 -12.98
N THR A 179 -1.52 -5.61 -12.22
CA THR A 179 -0.51 -4.67 -12.68
C THR A 179 0.85 -5.36 -12.81
N PRO A 180 1.69 -4.94 -13.78
CA PRO A 180 3.09 -5.36 -13.78
C PRO A 180 3.75 -4.89 -12.48
N PRO A 181 4.80 -5.55 -12.01
CA PRO A 181 5.55 -5.14 -10.83
C PRO A 181 5.98 -3.66 -10.93
N LYS A 182 6.12 -2.99 -9.78
CA LYS A 182 6.36 -1.55 -9.72
C LYS A 182 7.65 -1.13 -10.45
N ASN A 183 8.67 -1.96 -10.42
CA ASN A 183 9.98 -1.75 -11.06
C ASN A 183 10.41 -3.04 -11.77
N LYS A 184 11.29 -2.95 -12.76
CA LYS A 184 11.90 -4.12 -13.43
C LYS A 184 12.59 -5.05 -12.43
N SER A 185 13.24 -4.54 -11.39
CA SER A 185 13.85 -5.28 -10.29
C SER A 185 12.86 -6.08 -9.42
N SER A 186 11.57 -5.82 -9.54
CA SER A 186 10.53 -6.59 -8.84
C SER A 186 10.15 -7.89 -9.58
N ILE A 187 10.53 -8.02 -10.85
CA ILE A 187 10.46 -9.30 -11.59
C ILE A 187 11.66 -10.12 -11.14
N ARG A 188 11.39 -11.21 -10.44
CA ARG A 188 12.43 -12.04 -9.85
C ARG A 188 11.96 -13.48 -9.72
N THR A 189 12.90 -14.40 -9.67
CA THR A 189 12.66 -15.81 -9.31
C THR A 189 13.25 -16.06 -7.93
N LEU A 190 12.46 -16.67 -7.06
CA LEU A 190 12.82 -17.02 -5.70
C LEU A 190 12.94 -18.53 -5.59
N GLN A 191 14.03 -19.00 -4.97
CA GLN A 191 14.12 -20.39 -4.54
C GLN A 191 13.35 -20.55 -3.23
N ILE A 192 12.51 -21.58 -3.14
CA ILE A 192 11.68 -21.86 -1.96
C ILE A 192 12.17 -23.10 -1.21
N PRO A 193 12.07 -23.10 0.13
CA PRO A 193 12.51 -24.22 0.94
C PRO A 193 11.49 -25.38 0.88
N LYS A 194 11.99 -26.58 1.20
CA LYS A 194 11.20 -27.81 1.19
C LYS A 194 9.86 -27.72 1.93
N PRO A 195 9.77 -27.14 3.16
CA PRO A 195 8.48 -27.02 3.84
C PRO A 195 7.42 -26.26 3.05
N LEU A 196 7.82 -25.21 2.33
CA LEU A 196 6.87 -24.45 1.51
C LEU A 196 6.45 -25.26 0.28
N ILE A 197 7.34 -26.03 -0.32
CA ILE A 197 7.00 -26.92 -1.46
C ILE A 197 5.92 -27.91 -1.04
N GLU A 198 6.06 -28.53 0.13
CA GLU A 198 5.08 -29.48 0.67
C GLU A 198 3.71 -28.85 0.88
N ILE A 199 3.68 -27.64 1.47
CA ILE A 199 2.44 -26.87 1.66
C ILE A 199 1.76 -26.52 0.34
N LEU A 200 2.55 -26.11 -0.66
CA LEU A 200 2.02 -25.73 -1.98
C LEU A 200 1.50 -26.97 -2.74
N ASN A 201 2.16 -28.11 -2.65
CA ASN A 201 1.68 -29.36 -3.24
C ASN A 201 0.36 -29.81 -2.60
N GLU A 202 0.27 -29.79 -1.28
CA GLU A 202 -0.96 -30.08 -0.56
C GLU A 202 -2.09 -29.13 -0.96
N HIS A 203 -1.81 -27.83 -1.06
CA HIS A 203 -2.77 -26.84 -1.50
C HIS A 203 -3.24 -27.09 -2.93
N LYS A 204 -2.34 -27.47 -3.82
CA LYS A 204 -2.67 -27.78 -5.23
C LYS A 204 -3.63 -28.96 -5.34
N GLU A 205 -3.43 -30.01 -4.53
CA GLU A 205 -4.34 -31.16 -4.49
C GLU A 205 -5.73 -30.80 -3.94
N ARG A 206 -5.80 -29.90 -2.95
CA ARG A 206 -7.06 -29.40 -2.38
C ARG A 206 -7.85 -28.45 -3.33
N CYS A 207 -7.18 -27.89 -4.34
CA CYS A 207 -7.82 -27.02 -5.35
C CYS A 207 -8.32 -27.77 -6.59
N LYS A 208 -8.10 -29.09 -6.68
CA LYS A 208 -8.65 -29.95 -7.74
C LYS A 208 -10.09 -30.33 -7.44
#